data_da5cd832fe89666a0f08a681ced68358
#
_entry.id   da5cd832fe89666a0f08a681ced68358
#
_cell.length_a   1.000
_cell.length_b   1.000
_cell.length_c   1.000
_cell.angle_alpha   90.00
_cell.angle_beta   90.00
_cell.angle_gamma   90.00
#
_symmetry.space_group_name_H-M   'P 1'
#
loop_
_entity.id
_entity.type
_entity.pdbx_description
1 polymer ?
#
loop_
_entity_poly.entity_id
_entity_poly.type
_entity_poly.pdbx_seq_one_letter_code
_entity_poly.pdbx_strand_id
1 'polypeptide(L)'
;MGRETEKRQLRAGNFTMNNGRGLSTINLLREKYNALRSVEKAVSYEGIERQEFVDSVNFLAEEGYISLRDIHTHEAATLADYDYQTLEAKVTGKGIRLLGGGIADNMVDLGD
;
A
#
# COMPACT_ATOMS: atom_id res chain seq x y z
N MET A 1 7.40 23.94 18.58
CA MET A 1 6.75 22.69 18.99
C MET A 1 5.49 22.39 18.19
N GLY A 2 4.57 23.34 18.05
CA GLY A 2 3.30 23.09 17.36
C GLY A 2 3.43 22.60 15.94
N ARG A 3 4.31 23.20 15.15
CA ARG A 3 4.48 22.85 13.73
C ARG A 3 4.94 21.41 13.51
N GLU A 4 5.90 20.95 14.29
CA GLU A 4 6.40 19.58 14.14
C GLU A 4 5.36 18.56 14.57
N THR A 5 4.62 18.84 15.65
CA THR A 5 3.55 17.98 16.12
C THR A 5 2.44 17.91 15.09
N GLU A 6 2.03 19.07 14.52
CA GLU A 6 1.02 19.13 13.47
C GLU A 6 1.43 18.36 12.23
N LYS A 7 2.69 18.51 11.79
CA LYS A 7 3.22 17.76 10.64
C LYS A 7 3.21 16.26 10.88
N ARG A 8 3.56 15.82 12.10
CA ARG A 8 3.51 14.40 12.44
C ARG A 8 2.10 13.86 12.42
N GLN A 9 1.14 14.61 12.93
CA GLN A 9 -0.26 14.22 12.93
C GLN A 9 -0.82 14.13 11.50
N LEU A 10 -0.49 15.11 10.65
CA LEU A 10 -0.88 15.10 9.24
C LEU A 10 -0.28 13.90 8.50
N ARG A 11 1.00 13.62 8.73
CA ARG A 11 1.64 12.46 8.10
C ARG A 11 1.01 11.15 8.55
N ALA A 12 0.71 11.04 9.85
CA ALA A 12 0.06 9.83 10.37
C ALA A 12 -1.32 9.64 9.76
N GLY A 13 -2.13 10.71 9.65
CA GLY A 13 -3.43 10.66 9.00
C GLY A 13 -3.34 10.32 7.53
N ASN A 14 -2.39 10.95 6.82
CA ASN A 14 -2.16 10.66 5.41
C ASN A 14 -1.69 9.23 5.21
N PHE A 15 -0.85 8.71 6.11
CA PHE A 15 -0.35 7.34 6.02
C PHE A 15 -1.50 6.33 6.09
N THR A 16 -2.42 6.48 7.04
CA THR A 16 -3.56 5.55 7.15
C THR A 16 -4.47 5.63 5.92
N MET A 17 -4.71 6.82 5.40
CA MET A 17 -5.48 7.01 4.17
C MET A 17 -4.77 6.41 2.96
N ASN A 18 -3.46 6.64 2.84
CA ASN A 18 -2.67 6.11 1.75
C ASN A 18 -2.63 4.58 1.77
N ASN A 19 -2.56 3.98 2.97
CA ASN A 19 -2.63 2.53 3.13
C ASN A 19 -3.96 1.99 2.58
N GLY A 20 -5.06 2.63 2.92
CA GLY A 20 -6.38 2.25 2.42
C GLY A 20 -6.51 2.39 0.91
N ARG A 21 -6.03 3.52 0.36
CA ARG A 21 -6.06 3.78 -1.08
C ARG A 21 -5.22 2.79 -1.85
N GLY A 22 -4.01 2.52 -1.36
CA GLY A 22 -3.11 1.56 -1.99
C GLY A 22 -3.70 0.16 -2.01
N LEU A 23 -4.21 -0.29 -0.87
CA LEU A 23 -4.82 -1.62 -0.76
C LEU A 23 -6.05 -1.73 -1.66
N SER A 24 -6.92 -0.73 -1.66
CA SER A 24 -8.13 -0.73 -2.50
C SER A 24 -7.78 -0.75 -3.98
N THR A 25 -6.74 -0.03 -4.38
CA THR A 25 -6.29 0.01 -5.78
C THR A 25 -5.76 -1.35 -6.21
N ILE A 26 -4.92 -1.98 -5.40
CA ILE A 26 -4.39 -3.33 -5.68
C ILE A 26 -5.53 -4.34 -5.76
N ASN A 27 -6.57 -4.16 -4.93
CA ASN A 27 -7.72 -5.05 -4.89
C ASN A 27 -8.63 -4.97 -6.12
N LEU A 28 -8.51 -3.94 -6.95
CA LEU A 28 -9.34 -3.82 -8.15
C LEU A 28 -9.19 -5.04 -9.08
N LEU A 29 -7.98 -5.61 -9.14
CA LEU A 29 -7.72 -6.85 -9.88
C LEU A 29 -7.12 -7.87 -8.91
N ARG A 30 -7.93 -8.28 -7.92
CA ARG A 30 -7.46 -9.08 -6.78
C ARG A 30 -6.90 -10.45 -7.15
N GLU A 31 -7.27 -10.98 -8.30
CA GLU A 31 -6.78 -12.27 -8.77
C GLU A 31 -5.41 -12.20 -9.44
N LYS A 32 -4.88 -11.00 -9.65
CA LYS A 32 -3.64 -10.78 -10.40
C LYS A 32 -2.61 -10.01 -9.58
N TYR A 33 -1.35 -10.17 -9.97
CA TYR A 33 -0.31 -9.24 -9.56
C TYR A 33 -0.40 -7.98 -10.41
N ASN A 34 -0.25 -6.84 -9.76
CA ASN A 34 -0.34 -5.52 -10.39
C ASN A 34 1.00 -4.80 -10.22
N ALA A 35 1.60 -4.33 -11.31
CA ALA A 35 2.87 -3.61 -11.24
C ALA A 35 2.72 -2.41 -10.31
N LEU A 36 3.66 -2.23 -9.37
CA LEU A 36 3.59 -1.13 -8.42
C LEU A 36 3.64 0.23 -9.11
N ARG A 37 4.37 0.35 -10.22
CA ARG A 37 4.39 1.60 -10.99
C ARG A 37 3.00 1.97 -11.53
N SER A 38 2.18 0.97 -11.87
CA SER A 38 0.80 1.20 -12.32
C SER A 38 -0.09 1.59 -11.16
N VAL A 39 0.09 0.96 -10.00
CA VAL A 39 -0.63 1.31 -8.77
C VAL A 39 -0.27 2.74 -8.35
N GLU A 40 1.01 3.08 -8.37
CA GLU A 40 1.46 4.45 -8.06
C GLU A 40 0.78 5.48 -8.96
N LYS A 41 0.76 5.20 -10.26
CA LYS A 41 0.11 6.10 -11.22
C LYS A 41 -1.36 6.30 -10.89
N ALA A 42 -2.06 5.23 -10.54
CA ALA A 42 -3.48 5.31 -10.18
C ALA A 42 -3.71 6.16 -8.93
N VAL A 43 -2.91 5.96 -7.88
CA VAL A 43 -3.08 6.71 -6.63
C VAL A 43 -2.51 8.13 -6.70
N SER A 44 -1.63 8.44 -7.66
CA SER A 44 -1.06 9.77 -7.78
C SER A 44 -2.10 10.85 -8.06
N TYR A 45 -3.23 10.48 -8.66
CA TYR A 45 -4.36 11.39 -8.85
C TYR A 45 -4.97 11.87 -7.54
N GLU A 46 -4.69 11.18 -6.44
CA GLU A 46 -5.17 11.54 -5.12
C GLU A 46 -4.12 12.35 -4.33
N GLY A 47 -3.03 12.73 -4.98
CA GLY A 47 -1.99 13.58 -4.39
C GLY A 47 -0.97 12.85 -3.55
N ILE A 48 -0.84 11.54 -3.70
CA ILE A 48 0.14 10.74 -2.95
C ILE A 48 1.51 10.89 -3.61
N GLU A 49 2.51 11.32 -2.83
CA GLU A 49 3.89 11.43 -3.30
C GLU A 49 4.58 10.06 -3.32
N ARG A 50 5.66 9.96 -4.11
CA ARG A 50 6.39 8.70 -4.29
C ARG A 50 6.81 8.05 -2.98
N GLN A 51 7.45 8.80 -2.07
CA GLN A 51 7.91 8.21 -0.81
C GLN A 51 6.75 7.76 0.06
N GLU A 52 5.66 8.51 0.06
CA GLU A 52 4.44 8.12 0.78
C GLU A 52 3.87 6.82 0.23
N PHE A 53 3.89 6.67 -1.09
CA PHE A 53 3.45 5.45 -1.74
C PHE A 53 4.31 4.25 -1.33
N VAL A 54 5.64 4.41 -1.39
CA VAL A 54 6.57 3.35 -1.01
C VAL A 54 6.38 2.95 0.45
N ASP A 55 6.21 3.92 1.34
CA ASP A 55 6.01 3.65 2.77
C ASP A 55 4.73 2.84 3.01
N SER A 56 3.65 3.20 2.32
CA SER A 56 2.38 2.49 2.44
C SER A 56 2.46 1.06 1.89
N VAL A 57 3.05 0.89 0.72
CA VAL A 57 3.21 -0.44 0.13
C VAL A 57 4.06 -1.33 1.03
N ASN A 58 5.15 -0.78 1.60
CA ASN A 58 5.99 -1.53 2.51
C ASN A 58 5.21 -1.99 3.75
N PHE A 59 4.43 -1.07 4.34
CA PHE A 59 3.59 -1.40 5.49
C PHE A 59 2.61 -2.53 5.15
N LEU A 60 1.89 -2.39 4.03
CA LEU A 60 0.90 -3.38 3.61
C LEU A 60 1.54 -4.76 3.40
N ALA A 61 2.74 -4.80 2.83
CA ALA A 61 3.46 -6.05 2.61
C ALA A 61 3.92 -6.67 3.93
N GLU A 62 4.48 -5.87 4.83
CA GLU A 62 4.95 -6.37 6.14
C GLU A 62 3.80 -6.89 7.01
N GLU A 63 2.63 -6.26 6.92
CA GLU A 63 1.44 -6.72 7.64
C GLU A 63 0.76 -7.92 6.99
N GLY A 64 1.22 -8.31 5.80
CA GLY A 64 0.69 -9.47 5.11
C GLY A 64 -0.60 -9.22 4.34
N TYR A 65 -0.97 -7.97 4.11
CA TYR A 65 -2.17 -7.63 3.34
C TYR A 65 -1.94 -7.76 1.84
N ILE A 66 -0.71 -7.64 1.41
CA ILE A 66 -0.31 -7.84 0.00
C ILE A 66 0.94 -8.71 -0.05
N SER A 67 1.13 -9.37 -1.19
CA SER A 67 2.37 -10.08 -1.53
C SER A 67 3.11 -9.29 -2.59
N LEU A 68 4.43 -9.18 -2.44
CA LEU A 68 5.30 -8.53 -3.42
C LEU A 68 6.18 -9.57 -4.10
N ARG A 69 6.42 -9.40 -5.39
CA ARG A 69 7.36 -10.24 -6.13
C ARG A 69 8.00 -9.45 -7.27
N ASP A 70 9.13 -9.95 -7.74
CA ASP A 70 9.81 -9.38 -8.90
C ASP A 70 8.98 -9.64 -10.17
N ILE A 71 8.82 -8.63 -11.01
CA ILE A 71 8.01 -8.72 -12.23
C ILE A 71 8.58 -9.77 -13.21
N HIS A 72 9.90 -9.89 -13.27
CA HIS A 72 10.56 -10.77 -14.24
C HIS A 72 10.76 -12.20 -13.74
N THR A 73 11.24 -12.34 -12.52
CA THR A 73 11.55 -13.67 -11.96
C THR A 73 10.37 -14.32 -11.26
N HIS A 74 9.40 -13.52 -10.83
CA HIS A 74 8.26 -13.92 -9.99
C HIS A 74 8.69 -14.43 -8.61
N GLU A 75 9.91 -14.16 -8.19
CA GLU A 75 10.37 -14.50 -6.85
C GLU A 75 9.87 -13.48 -5.84
N ALA A 76 9.57 -13.93 -4.63
CA ALA A 76 9.18 -13.06 -3.54
C ALA A 76 10.26 -12.01 -3.30
N ALA A 77 9.85 -10.77 -3.06
CA ALA A 77 10.78 -9.65 -2.95
C ALA A 77 10.30 -8.67 -1.89
N THR A 78 11.23 -7.83 -1.42
CA THR A 78 10.95 -6.79 -0.43
C THR A 78 11.43 -5.43 -0.96
N LEU A 79 10.84 -4.37 -0.45
CA LEU A 79 11.26 -3.01 -0.80
C LEU A 79 12.60 -2.62 -0.18
N ALA A 80 13.10 -3.42 0.77
CA ALA A 80 14.44 -3.22 1.31
C ALA A 80 15.53 -3.59 0.29
N ASP A 81 15.25 -4.58 -0.56
CA ASP A 81 16.25 -5.14 -1.48
C ASP A 81 16.03 -4.77 -2.93
N TYR A 82 14.84 -4.30 -3.29
CA TYR A 82 14.45 -4.06 -4.68
C TYR A 82 13.81 -2.68 -4.84
N ASP A 83 14.04 -2.07 -6.00
CA ASP A 83 13.34 -0.86 -6.39
C ASP A 83 11.86 -1.22 -6.65
N TYR A 84 10.94 -0.43 -6.09
CA TYR A 84 9.51 -0.69 -6.24
C TYR A 84 9.06 -0.76 -7.71
N GLN A 85 9.76 -0.07 -8.62
CA GLN A 85 9.43 -0.08 -10.04
C GLN A 85 9.68 -1.42 -10.71
N THR A 86 10.41 -2.33 -10.05
CA THR A 86 10.65 -3.69 -10.53
C THR A 86 9.71 -4.71 -9.89
N LEU A 87 8.80 -4.27 -9.02
CA LEU A 87 7.94 -5.15 -8.24
C LEU A 87 6.48 -5.06 -8.67
N GLU A 88 5.77 -6.12 -8.39
CA GLU A 88 4.32 -6.20 -8.56
C GLU A 88 3.70 -6.76 -7.28
N ALA A 89 2.42 -6.40 -7.05
CA ALA A 89 1.70 -6.70 -5.82
C ALA A 89 0.37 -7.37 -6.10
N LYS A 90 -0.02 -8.26 -5.20
CA LYS A 90 -1.31 -8.92 -5.21
C LYS A 90 -1.90 -8.88 -3.80
N VAL A 91 -3.21 -8.63 -3.67
CA VAL A 91 -3.86 -8.68 -2.37
C VAL A 91 -3.89 -10.12 -1.87
N THR A 92 -3.64 -10.29 -0.56
CA THR A 92 -3.67 -11.61 0.09
C THR A 92 -5.07 -11.90 0.65
N GLY A 93 -5.28 -13.13 1.10
CA GLY A 93 -6.51 -13.47 1.82
C GLY A 93 -6.74 -12.60 3.04
N LYS A 94 -5.65 -12.25 3.76
CA LYS A 94 -5.75 -11.34 4.91
C LYS A 94 -6.18 -9.94 4.47
N GLY A 95 -5.62 -9.45 3.36
CA GLY A 95 -6.01 -8.15 2.79
C GLY A 95 -7.47 -8.13 2.37
N ILE A 96 -7.94 -9.21 1.77
CA ILE A 96 -9.35 -9.34 1.38
C ILE A 96 -10.25 -9.32 2.61
N ARG A 97 -9.86 -10.01 3.69
CA ARG A 97 -10.63 -9.99 4.95
C ARG A 97 -10.70 -8.61 5.57
N LEU A 98 -9.60 -7.84 5.49
CA LEU A 98 -9.59 -6.46 5.97
C LEU A 98 -10.55 -5.60 5.16
N LEU A 99 -10.48 -5.70 3.83
CA LEU A 99 -11.36 -4.94 2.93
C LEU A 99 -12.84 -5.28 3.14
N GLY A 100 -13.12 -6.54 3.44
CA GLY A 100 -14.48 -7.03 3.66
C GLY A 100 -15.00 -6.85 5.08
N GLY A 101 -14.20 -6.30 5.98
CA GLY A 101 -14.62 -6.08 7.38
C GLY A 101 -14.51 -7.29 8.28
N GLY A 102 -13.92 -8.39 7.81
CA GLY A 102 -13.72 -9.59 8.62
C GLY A 102 -12.65 -9.43 9.70
N ILE A 103 -11.72 -8.50 9.49
CA ILE A 103 -10.75 -8.06 10.48
C ILE A 103 -10.71 -6.54 10.45
N ALA A 104 -10.15 -5.92 11.48
CA ALA A 104 -10.03 -4.48 11.57
C ALA A 104 -8.58 -4.08 11.80
N ASP A 105 -8.19 -2.93 11.21
CA ASP A 105 -6.86 -2.35 11.40
C ASP A 105 -7.00 -0.83 11.34
N ASN A 106 -6.74 -0.17 12.46
CA ASN A 106 -6.87 1.30 12.54
C ASN A 106 -5.77 2.04 11.77
N MET A 107 -4.78 1.32 11.24
CA MET A 107 -3.75 1.90 10.39
C MET A 107 -4.13 1.88 8.90
N VAL A 108 -5.30 1.35 8.58
CA VAL A 108 -5.78 1.27 7.20
C VAL A 108 -7.17 1.89 7.13
N ASP A 109 -7.23 3.13 6.63
CA ASP A 109 -8.49 3.85 6.45
C ASP A 109 -9.04 3.52 5.07
N LEU A 110 -10.12 2.76 5.04
CA LEU A 110 -10.77 2.34 3.80
C LEU A 110 -11.86 3.31 3.34
N GLY A 111 -12.03 4.40 4.07
CA GLY A 111 -13.15 5.30 3.85
C GLY A 111 -14.44 4.72 4.42
N ASP A 112 -15.53 5.30 4.09
CA ASP A 112 -16.85 4.85 4.58
C ASP A 112 -17.65 4.13 3.51
#